data_a23a6b72526c2bc811553ee51b752d75
#
_entry.id   a23a6b72526c2bc811553ee51b752d75
#
_cell.length_a   1.000
_cell.length_b   1.000
_cell.length_c   1.000
_cell.angle_alpha   90.00
_cell.angle_beta   90.00
_cell.angle_gamma   90.00
#
_symmetry.space_group_name_H-M   'P 1'
#
loop_
_entity.id
_entity.type
_entity.pdbx_description
1 polymer ?
#
loop_
_entity_poly.entity_id
_entity_poly.type
_entity_poly.pdbx_seq_one_letter_code
_entity_poly.pdbx_strand_id
1 'polypeptide(L)'
;LKNTLDQIAMINKLLGGNNVTLNGIKKILLKQPIEKTVVIVDLGCGNGDMLRAIARMCNKRKQPCKLIGIDANEYTLNYARNLSKKYPEISYLNQDILADSFDGISCDIILSTLFFHHFTTKEIEKLIPVFIKKTRLGMVINDLHRHPIAYYLFKLICIFIKNPMVKNDGLVSILRGFKKKELQQIATQLEEKSKIKWKWAFRFQWIIKK
;
A
#
# COMPACT_ATOMS: atom_id res chain seq x y z
N LEU A 1 10.61 4.75 16.99
CA LEU A 1 10.03 4.72 15.65
C LEU A 1 10.46 3.47 14.86
N LYS A 2 11.76 3.14 14.69
CA LYS A 2 12.23 1.95 13.94
C LYS A 2 11.54 0.66 14.40
N ASN A 3 11.59 0.36 15.69
CA ASN A 3 10.95 -0.82 16.28
C ASN A 3 9.42 -0.83 16.03
N THR A 4 8.77 0.34 16.04
CA THR A 4 7.34 0.47 15.73
C THR A 4 7.05 0.07 14.28
N LEU A 5 7.82 0.63 13.33
CA LEU A 5 7.69 0.31 11.90
C LEU A 5 7.91 -1.19 11.62
N ASP A 6 8.92 -1.79 12.26
CA ASP A 6 9.20 -3.22 12.07
C ASP A 6 8.11 -4.12 12.65
N GLN A 7 7.56 -3.75 13.82
CA GLN A 7 6.44 -4.50 14.40
C GLN A 7 5.17 -4.38 13.54
N ILE A 8 4.85 -3.19 13.02
CA ILE A 8 3.71 -3.00 12.11
C ILE A 8 3.90 -3.83 10.84
N ALA A 9 5.08 -3.78 10.21
CA ALA A 9 5.40 -4.57 9.03
C ALA A 9 5.32 -6.08 9.31
N MET A 10 5.80 -6.54 10.48
CA MET A 10 5.72 -7.94 10.90
C MET A 10 4.26 -8.38 11.09
N ILE A 11 3.45 -7.61 11.81
CA ILE A 11 2.02 -7.91 12.02
C ILE A 11 1.31 -7.97 10.67
N ASN A 12 1.53 -6.98 9.79
CA ASN A 12 0.95 -6.95 8.45
C ASN A 12 1.31 -8.22 7.65
N LYS A 13 2.58 -8.63 7.70
CA LYS A 13 3.07 -9.84 7.02
C LYS A 13 2.46 -11.11 7.60
N LEU A 14 2.42 -11.26 8.93
CA LEU A 14 1.83 -12.43 9.62
C LEU A 14 0.35 -12.58 9.31
N LEU A 15 -0.38 -11.48 9.23
CA LEU A 15 -1.79 -11.44 8.85
C LEU A 15 -2.01 -11.56 7.32
N GLY A 16 -0.97 -11.83 6.54
CA GLY A 16 -1.06 -12.06 5.10
C GLY A 16 -1.27 -10.80 4.26
N GLY A 17 -1.13 -9.60 4.84
CA GLY A 17 -1.38 -8.33 4.16
C GLY A 17 -0.52 -8.12 2.92
N ASN A 18 0.77 -8.48 2.98
CA ASN A 18 1.66 -8.37 1.83
C ASN A 18 1.17 -9.22 0.65
N ASN A 19 0.65 -10.43 0.92
CA ASN A 19 0.11 -11.31 -0.13
C ASN A 19 -1.12 -10.71 -0.83
N VAL A 20 -1.92 -9.92 -0.13
CA VAL A 20 -3.08 -9.22 -0.71
C VAL A 20 -2.61 -8.23 -1.78
N THR A 21 -1.61 -7.39 -1.47
CA THR A 21 -1.04 -6.43 -2.42
C THR A 21 -0.32 -7.14 -3.58
N LEU A 22 0.56 -8.10 -3.29
CA LEU A 22 1.28 -8.87 -4.33
C LEU A 22 0.34 -9.58 -5.29
N ASN A 23 -0.78 -10.13 -4.79
CA ASN A 23 -1.80 -10.74 -5.63
C ASN A 23 -2.50 -9.72 -6.55
N GLY A 24 -2.74 -8.50 -6.04
CA GLY A 24 -3.27 -7.39 -6.83
C GLY A 24 -2.35 -7.03 -7.99
N ILE A 25 -1.05 -6.84 -7.71
CA ILE A 25 -0.02 -6.55 -8.72
C ILE A 25 0.02 -7.67 -9.78
N LYS A 26 0.10 -8.93 -9.36
CA LYS A 26 0.11 -10.07 -10.28
C LYS A 26 -1.08 -10.04 -11.24
N LYS A 27 -2.29 -9.67 -10.77
CA LYS A 27 -3.49 -9.58 -11.62
C LYS A 27 -3.44 -8.45 -12.64
N ILE A 28 -2.76 -7.35 -12.33
CA ILE A 28 -2.51 -6.28 -13.29
C ILE A 28 -1.47 -6.74 -14.32
N LEU A 29 -0.40 -7.40 -13.88
CA LEU A 29 0.72 -7.82 -14.72
C LEU A 29 0.46 -9.09 -15.55
N LEU A 30 -0.68 -9.78 -15.38
CA LEU A 30 -0.95 -11.04 -16.07
C LEU A 30 -0.85 -10.97 -17.60
N LYS A 31 -1.17 -9.81 -18.18
CA LYS A 31 -1.18 -9.59 -19.63
C LYS A 31 0.04 -8.79 -20.14
N GLN A 32 1.00 -8.51 -19.24
CA GLN A 32 2.18 -7.73 -19.59
C GLN A 32 3.36 -8.65 -19.96
N PRO A 33 4.13 -8.32 -20.99
CA PRO A 33 5.37 -9.03 -21.31
C PRO A 33 6.33 -9.05 -20.13
N ILE A 34 6.96 -10.20 -19.89
CA ILE A 34 7.89 -10.38 -18.75
C ILE A 34 9.18 -9.58 -18.96
N GLU A 35 9.60 -9.39 -20.19
CA GLU A 35 10.83 -8.69 -20.56
C GLU A 35 10.73 -7.18 -20.34
N LYS A 36 9.51 -6.65 -20.29
CA LYS A 36 9.30 -5.22 -20.12
C LYS A 36 9.53 -4.80 -18.67
N THR A 37 10.40 -3.79 -18.49
CA THR A 37 10.60 -3.18 -17.17
C THR A 37 9.29 -2.59 -16.65
N VAL A 38 8.94 -2.94 -15.41
CA VAL A 38 7.73 -2.42 -14.74
C VAL A 38 8.13 -1.39 -13.70
N VAL A 39 7.55 -0.20 -13.78
CA VAL A 39 7.73 0.89 -12.80
C VAL A 39 6.57 0.86 -11.81
N ILE A 40 6.87 0.65 -10.54
CA ILE A 40 5.86 0.57 -9.47
C ILE A 40 6.16 1.61 -8.40
N VAL A 41 5.15 2.39 -8.02
CA VAL A 41 5.21 3.40 -6.97
C VAL A 41 4.38 2.94 -5.76
N ASP A 42 4.94 3.04 -4.56
CA ASP A 42 4.27 2.70 -3.29
C ASP A 42 4.07 3.98 -2.46
N LEU A 43 2.82 4.37 -2.27
CA LEU A 43 2.44 5.55 -1.50
C LEU A 43 2.35 5.22 -0.02
N GLY A 44 3.00 6.02 0.84
CA GLY A 44 3.12 5.76 2.26
C GLY A 44 3.94 4.48 2.51
N CYS A 45 5.11 4.38 1.86
CA CYS A 45 5.90 3.14 1.81
C CYS A 45 6.49 2.70 3.17
N GLY A 46 6.46 3.55 4.19
CA GLY A 46 6.99 3.25 5.50
C GLY A 46 8.45 2.76 5.47
N ASN A 47 8.74 1.64 6.13
CA ASN A 47 10.08 1.04 6.11
C ASN A 47 10.44 0.30 4.80
N GLY A 48 9.59 0.34 3.78
CA GLY A 48 9.82 -0.26 2.46
C GLY A 48 9.66 -1.79 2.39
N ASP A 49 9.02 -2.42 3.35
CA ASP A 49 8.85 -3.89 3.40
C ASP A 49 8.06 -4.42 2.20
N MET A 50 7.05 -3.67 1.74
CA MET A 50 6.27 -4.02 0.55
C MET A 50 7.12 -3.93 -0.72
N LEU A 51 7.92 -2.88 -0.89
CA LEU A 51 8.82 -2.75 -2.04
C LEU A 51 9.84 -3.90 -2.09
N ARG A 52 10.43 -4.26 -0.95
CA ARG A 52 11.32 -5.43 -0.89
C ARG A 52 10.61 -6.75 -1.19
N ALA A 53 9.32 -6.87 -0.83
CA ALA A 53 8.51 -8.05 -1.19
C ALA A 53 8.22 -8.09 -2.71
N ILE A 54 7.97 -6.93 -3.32
CA ILE A 54 7.77 -6.80 -4.78
C ILE A 54 9.07 -7.12 -5.53
N ALA A 55 10.22 -6.59 -5.08
CA ALA A 55 11.52 -6.88 -5.67
C ALA A 55 11.78 -8.40 -5.74
N ARG A 56 11.56 -9.11 -4.61
CA ARG A 56 11.65 -10.58 -4.58
C ARG A 56 10.67 -11.27 -5.54
N MET A 57 9.45 -10.75 -5.65
CA MET A 57 8.46 -11.28 -6.59
C MET A 57 8.90 -11.09 -8.03
N CYS A 58 9.38 -9.90 -8.39
CA CYS A 58 9.86 -9.57 -9.73
C CYS A 58 11.08 -10.42 -10.09
N ASN A 59 12.05 -10.56 -9.17
CA ASN A 59 13.22 -11.43 -9.36
C ASN A 59 12.81 -12.89 -9.62
N LYS A 60 11.91 -13.45 -8.79
CA LYS A 60 11.39 -14.82 -9.01
C LYS A 60 10.71 -14.99 -10.37
N ARG A 61 10.08 -13.94 -10.90
CA ARG A 61 9.45 -13.93 -12.23
C ARG A 61 10.42 -13.59 -13.35
N LYS A 62 11.67 -13.28 -13.07
CA LYS A 62 12.66 -12.74 -14.02
C LYS A 62 12.14 -11.48 -14.73
N GLN A 63 11.33 -10.68 -14.07
CA GLN A 63 10.78 -9.45 -14.61
C GLN A 63 11.56 -8.24 -14.10
N PRO A 64 12.20 -7.45 -14.97
CA PRO A 64 12.90 -6.24 -14.54
C PRO A 64 11.91 -5.24 -13.96
N CYS A 65 12.30 -4.54 -12.89
CA CYS A 65 11.46 -3.56 -12.25
C CYS A 65 12.24 -2.36 -11.73
N LYS A 66 11.54 -1.21 -11.65
CA LYS A 66 11.95 -0.02 -10.90
C LYS A 66 10.90 0.24 -9.84
N LEU A 67 11.31 0.34 -8.60
CA LEU A 67 10.42 0.45 -7.45
C LEU A 67 10.70 1.78 -6.74
N ILE A 68 9.67 2.58 -6.54
CA ILE A 68 9.78 3.91 -5.94
C ILE A 68 8.88 3.95 -4.71
N GLY A 69 9.48 4.18 -3.54
CA GLY A 69 8.74 4.41 -2.31
C GLY A 69 8.59 5.90 -2.05
N ILE A 70 7.38 6.33 -1.72
CA ILE A 70 7.07 7.71 -1.34
C ILE A 70 6.56 7.74 0.09
N ASP A 71 7.15 8.61 0.90
CA ASP A 71 6.72 8.87 2.28
C ASP A 71 7.10 10.32 2.65
N ALA A 72 6.27 10.98 3.44
CA ALA A 72 6.54 12.34 3.88
C ALA A 72 7.59 12.42 5.01
N ASN A 73 7.92 11.29 5.64
CA ASN A 73 8.83 11.24 6.77
C ASN A 73 10.24 10.80 6.35
N GLU A 74 11.15 11.76 6.23
CA GLU A 74 12.54 11.49 5.82
C GLU A 74 13.29 10.54 6.77
N TYR A 75 13.00 10.56 8.07
CA TYR A 75 13.59 9.61 9.02
C TYR A 75 13.17 8.17 8.71
N THR A 76 11.89 7.97 8.35
CA THR A 76 11.35 6.69 7.91
C THR A 76 12.03 6.22 6.62
N LEU A 77 12.19 7.13 5.64
CA LEU A 77 12.85 6.83 4.37
C LEU A 77 14.33 6.49 4.55
N ASN A 78 15.05 7.17 5.43
CA ASN A 78 16.45 6.84 5.74
C ASN A 78 16.58 5.43 6.33
N TYR A 79 15.62 5.02 7.15
CA TYR A 79 15.55 3.65 7.66
C TYR A 79 15.23 2.66 6.54
N ALA A 80 14.26 2.97 5.67
CA ALA A 80 13.90 2.15 4.51
C ALA A 80 15.07 1.96 3.54
N ARG A 81 15.84 3.03 3.23
CA ARG A 81 17.07 2.95 2.41
C ARG A 81 18.09 1.97 3.01
N ASN A 82 18.32 2.05 4.33
CA ASN A 82 19.22 1.14 5.01
C ASN A 82 18.80 -0.33 4.90
N LEU A 83 17.52 -0.62 5.08
CA LEU A 83 16.97 -1.97 4.96
C LEU A 83 16.98 -2.49 3.51
N SER A 84 17.01 -1.59 2.54
CA SER A 84 16.91 -1.92 1.10
C SER A 84 18.24 -1.89 0.36
N LYS A 85 19.39 -1.77 1.02
CA LYS A 85 20.74 -1.73 0.40
C LYS A 85 21.05 -2.88 -0.59
N LYS A 86 20.40 -4.03 -0.41
CA LYS A 86 20.56 -5.22 -1.28
C LYS A 86 19.62 -5.23 -2.50
N TYR A 87 18.81 -4.16 -2.68
CA TYR A 87 17.79 -4.05 -3.72
C TYR A 87 18.04 -2.78 -4.54
N PRO A 88 18.97 -2.81 -5.52
CA PRO A 88 19.34 -1.63 -6.31
C PRO A 88 18.19 -1.08 -7.15
N GLU A 89 17.17 -1.89 -7.41
CA GLU A 89 15.94 -1.50 -8.11
C GLU A 89 15.00 -0.62 -7.28
N ILE A 90 15.27 -0.43 -5.96
CA ILE A 90 14.41 0.37 -5.07
C ILE A 90 15.02 1.75 -4.84
N SER A 91 14.22 2.78 -5.05
CA SER A 91 14.54 4.17 -4.70
C SER A 91 13.45 4.75 -3.78
N TYR A 92 13.77 5.86 -3.10
CA TYR A 92 12.86 6.50 -2.15
C TYR A 92 12.85 8.00 -2.36
N LEU A 93 11.63 8.58 -2.38
CA LEU A 93 11.37 10.01 -2.51
C LEU A 93 10.68 10.53 -1.26
N ASN A 94 11.19 11.61 -0.68
CA ASN A 94 10.53 12.34 0.38
C ASN A 94 9.53 13.31 -0.27
N GLN A 95 8.24 13.02 -0.11
CA GLN A 95 7.19 13.82 -0.71
C GLN A 95 5.89 13.67 0.07
N ASP A 96 5.21 14.79 0.31
CA ASP A 96 3.84 14.81 0.81
C ASP A 96 2.87 14.75 -0.37
N ILE A 97 2.10 13.68 -0.45
CA ILE A 97 1.16 13.46 -1.56
C ILE A 97 -0.04 14.42 -1.57
N LEU A 98 -0.26 15.18 -0.48
CA LEU A 98 -1.30 16.20 -0.39
C LEU A 98 -0.81 17.59 -0.81
N ALA A 99 0.43 17.91 -0.46
CA ALA A 99 1.00 19.25 -0.62
C ALA A 99 1.71 19.41 -1.95
N ASP A 100 2.36 18.35 -2.43
CA ASP A 100 3.19 18.41 -3.61
C ASP A 100 2.43 17.99 -4.86
N SER A 101 2.69 18.68 -5.96
CA SER A 101 2.27 18.19 -7.27
C SER A 101 2.96 16.85 -7.51
N PHE A 102 2.18 15.80 -7.73
CA PHE A 102 2.68 14.47 -8.11
C PHE A 102 3.16 14.46 -9.58
N ASP A 103 3.82 15.58 -9.97
CA ASP A 103 4.25 15.82 -11.33
C ASP A 103 5.61 15.15 -11.59
N GLY A 104 5.81 14.72 -12.83
CA GLY A 104 7.06 14.07 -13.25
C GLY A 104 7.15 12.57 -12.92
N ILE A 105 6.23 11.99 -12.16
CA ILE A 105 6.21 10.54 -11.90
C ILE A 105 5.26 9.87 -12.88
N SER A 106 5.82 9.20 -13.89
CA SER A 106 5.08 8.27 -14.76
C SER A 106 5.42 6.84 -14.35
N CYS A 107 4.41 6.03 -14.11
CA CYS A 107 4.61 4.65 -13.64
C CYS A 107 3.59 3.69 -14.27
N ASP A 108 3.85 2.41 -14.11
CA ASP A 108 2.91 1.38 -14.55
C ASP A 108 1.83 1.12 -13.52
N ILE A 109 2.22 1.01 -12.25
CA ILE A 109 1.30 0.69 -11.15
C ILE A 109 1.59 1.60 -9.96
N ILE A 110 0.54 2.14 -9.36
CA ILE A 110 0.60 2.76 -8.04
C ILE A 110 0.03 1.79 -7.00
N LEU A 111 0.69 1.71 -5.86
CA LEU A 111 0.26 0.96 -4.69
C LEU A 111 -0.12 1.90 -3.55
N SER A 112 -1.03 1.43 -2.72
CA SER A 112 -1.28 1.98 -1.40
C SER A 112 -1.61 0.82 -0.46
N THR A 113 -0.74 0.59 0.53
CA THR A 113 -0.91 -0.50 1.49
C THR A 113 -0.98 0.06 2.90
N LEU A 114 -2.13 -0.04 3.56
CA LEU A 114 -2.38 0.48 4.90
C LEU A 114 -2.05 1.98 5.03
N PHE A 115 -2.54 2.77 4.10
CA PHE A 115 -2.19 4.17 4.04
C PHE A 115 -3.39 5.11 3.84
N PHE A 116 -4.36 4.76 2.98
CA PHE A 116 -5.49 5.65 2.70
C PHE A 116 -6.43 5.87 3.88
N HIS A 117 -6.45 4.99 4.88
CA HIS A 117 -7.23 5.21 6.10
C HIS A 117 -6.74 6.42 6.94
N HIS A 118 -5.60 7.02 6.61
CA HIS A 118 -5.14 8.27 7.23
C HIS A 118 -5.84 9.50 6.67
N PHE A 119 -6.47 9.40 5.50
CA PHE A 119 -7.11 10.50 4.78
C PHE A 119 -8.63 10.49 4.93
N THR A 120 -9.25 11.66 4.77
CA THR A 120 -10.70 11.77 4.69
C THR A 120 -11.21 11.23 3.36
N THR A 121 -12.49 10.84 3.31
CA THR A 121 -13.13 10.39 2.07
C THR A 121 -13.01 11.42 0.95
N LYS A 122 -13.18 12.72 1.26
CA LYS A 122 -13.07 13.81 0.28
C LYS A 122 -11.66 13.94 -0.30
N GLU A 123 -10.63 13.73 0.51
CA GLU A 123 -9.23 13.73 0.02
C GLU A 123 -8.99 12.53 -0.89
N ILE A 124 -9.47 11.35 -0.52
CA ILE A 124 -9.32 10.12 -1.31
C ILE A 124 -10.05 10.25 -2.67
N GLU A 125 -11.25 10.83 -2.68
CA GLU A 125 -12.02 11.11 -3.90
C GLU A 125 -11.27 12.03 -4.88
N LYS A 126 -10.46 12.96 -4.36
CA LYS A 126 -9.61 13.84 -5.19
C LYS A 126 -8.31 13.15 -5.63
N LEU A 127 -7.68 12.39 -4.73
CA LEU A 127 -6.36 11.80 -4.95
C LEU A 127 -6.39 10.62 -5.93
N ILE A 128 -7.37 9.72 -5.82
CA ILE A 128 -7.41 8.50 -6.65
C ILE A 128 -7.45 8.83 -8.15
N PRO A 129 -8.31 9.74 -8.65
CA PRO A 129 -8.31 10.10 -10.07
C PRO A 129 -6.97 10.69 -10.55
N VAL A 130 -6.30 11.49 -9.71
CA VAL A 130 -4.98 12.06 -10.02
C VAL A 130 -3.95 10.94 -10.16
N PHE A 131 -3.90 10.02 -9.20
CA PHE A 131 -2.96 8.90 -9.24
C PHE A 131 -3.21 7.95 -10.41
N ILE A 132 -4.47 7.64 -10.71
CA ILE A 132 -4.81 6.77 -11.85
C ILE A 132 -4.35 7.39 -13.17
N LYS A 133 -4.52 8.70 -13.37
CA LYS A 133 -4.02 9.38 -14.57
C LYS A 133 -2.52 9.21 -14.78
N LYS A 134 -1.74 9.13 -13.70
CA LYS A 134 -0.28 8.94 -13.74
C LYS A 134 0.15 7.48 -13.99
N THR A 135 -0.78 6.53 -13.94
CA THR A 135 -0.46 5.10 -14.20
C THR A 135 -0.73 4.70 -15.64
N ARG A 136 0.05 3.75 -16.14
CA ARG A 136 -0.20 3.09 -17.43
C ARG A 136 -1.12 1.87 -17.30
N LEU A 137 -1.05 1.13 -16.20
CA LEU A 137 -1.76 -0.14 -16.01
C LEU A 137 -2.83 -0.08 -14.92
N GLY A 138 -2.67 0.79 -13.92
CA GLY A 138 -3.66 0.95 -12.87
C GLY A 138 -3.10 1.02 -11.45
N MET A 139 -3.98 0.79 -10.48
CA MET A 139 -3.68 0.96 -9.06
C MET A 139 -4.13 -0.24 -8.23
N VAL A 140 -3.39 -0.55 -7.17
CA VAL A 140 -3.75 -1.56 -6.16
C VAL A 140 -3.79 -0.91 -4.79
N ILE A 141 -4.97 -0.93 -4.17
CA ILE A 141 -5.19 -0.46 -2.81
C ILE A 141 -5.47 -1.67 -1.93
N ASN A 142 -4.75 -1.77 -0.81
CA ASN A 142 -4.95 -2.77 0.23
C ASN A 142 -5.09 -2.07 1.56
N ASP A 143 -6.29 -1.95 2.08
CA ASP A 143 -6.53 -1.22 3.31
C ASP A 143 -7.53 -1.92 4.24
N LEU A 144 -7.65 -1.44 5.47
CA LEU A 144 -8.39 -2.07 6.55
C LEU A 144 -9.91 -1.97 6.36
N HIS A 145 -10.59 -3.03 6.72
CA HIS A 145 -12.04 -3.05 6.87
C HIS A 145 -12.42 -2.60 8.28
N ARG A 146 -13.13 -1.48 8.40
CA ARG A 146 -13.71 -0.99 9.66
C ARG A 146 -14.81 -1.92 10.12
N HIS A 147 -14.45 -2.88 10.98
CA HIS A 147 -15.35 -3.91 11.47
C HIS A 147 -15.16 -4.15 12.98
N PRO A 148 -16.23 -4.24 13.80
CA PRO A 148 -16.09 -4.44 15.24
C PRO A 148 -15.29 -5.70 15.61
N ILE A 149 -15.52 -6.81 14.92
CA ILE A 149 -14.76 -8.05 15.17
C ILE A 149 -13.27 -7.84 14.91
N ALA A 150 -12.87 -7.10 13.87
CA ALA A 150 -11.47 -6.78 13.62
C ALA A 150 -10.85 -6.03 14.81
N TYR A 151 -11.58 -5.06 15.35
CA TYR A 151 -11.14 -4.28 16.50
C TYR A 151 -10.91 -5.15 17.74
N TYR A 152 -11.88 -5.99 18.10
CA TYR A 152 -11.76 -6.86 19.29
C TYR A 152 -10.72 -7.95 19.11
N LEU A 153 -10.58 -8.55 17.92
CA LEU A 153 -9.50 -9.49 17.63
C LEU A 153 -8.13 -8.82 17.72
N PHE A 154 -7.98 -7.62 17.20
CA PHE A 154 -6.71 -6.91 17.33
C PHE A 154 -6.44 -6.50 18.79
N LYS A 155 -7.47 -6.13 19.56
CA LYS A 155 -7.34 -5.87 20.99
C LYS A 155 -6.84 -7.10 21.75
N LEU A 156 -7.23 -8.31 21.37
CA LEU A 156 -6.66 -9.57 21.91
C LEU A 156 -5.18 -9.73 21.53
N ILE A 157 -4.83 -9.46 20.26
CA ILE A 157 -3.43 -9.48 19.80
C ILE A 157 -2.58 -8.46 20.58
N CYS A 158 -3.15 -7.32 20.95
CA CYS A 158 -2.47 -6.29 21.75
C CYS A 158 -1.98 -6.78 23.13
N ILE A 159 -2.52 -7.88 23.67
CA ILE A 159 -2.00 -8.50 24.92
C ILE A 159 -0.54 -8.91 24.74
N PHE A 160 -0.19 -9.41 23.56
CA PHE A 160 1.16 -9.92 23.24
C PHE A 160 2.10 -8.83 22.68
N ILE A 161 1.58 -7.66 22.31
CA ILE A 161 2.38 -6.53 21.82
C ILE A 161 2.84 -5.71 23.03
N LYS A 162 4.15 -5.52 23.20
CA LYS A 162 4.69 -4.70 24.30
C LYS A 162 4.67 -3.19 24.01
N ASN A 163 4.80 -2.80 22.74
CA ASN A 163 4.92 -1.41 22.32
C ASN A 163 3.54 -0.71 22.33
N PRO A 164 3.32 0.31 23.22
CA PRO A 164 2.03 0.98 23.32
C PRO A 164 1.67 1.79 22.06
N MET A 165 2.67 2.32 21.36
CA MET A 165 2.45 3.05 20.10
C MET A 165 1.85 2.13 19.03
N VAL A 166 2.37 0.89 18.88
CA VAL A 166 1.83 -0.09 17.93
C VAL A 166 0.40 -0.51 18.30
N LYS A 167 0.11 -0.67 19.60
CA LYS A 167 -1.25 -0.98 20.07
C LYS A 167 -2.24 0.12 19.66
N ASN A 168 -1.90 1.35 20.02
CA ASN A 168 -2.76 2.50 19.77
C ASN A 168 -2.95 2.73 18.26
N ASP A 169 -1.86 2.74 17.51
CA ASP A 169 -1.88 2.93 16.06
C ASP A 169 -2.75 1.89 15.36
N GLY A 170 -2.58 0.61 15.68
CA GLY A 170 -3.37 -0.45 15.07
C GLY A 170 -4.86 -0.37 15.40
N LEU A 171 -5.25 -0.05 16.64
CA LEU A 171 -6.65 0.13 17.03
C LEU A 171 -7.28 1.34 16.31
N VAL A 172 -6.57 2.47 16.27
CA VAL A 172 -7.02 3.69 15.57
C VAL A 172 -7.13 3.44 14.08
N SER A 173 -6.16 2.75 13.46
CA SER A 173 -6.16 2.41 12.05
C SER A 173 -7.37 1.54 11.67
N ILE A 174 -7.76 0.58 12.51
CA ILE A 174 -8.97 -0.23 12.27
C ILE A 174 -10.23 0.65 12.31
N LEU A 175 -10.32 1.59 13.26
CA LEU A 175 -11.46 2.50 13.37
C LEU A 175 -11.55 3.48 12.19
N ARG A 176 -10.41 3.86 11.62
CA ARG A 176 -10.31 4.70 10.41
C ARG A 176 -10.44 3.92 9.11
N GLY A 177 -10.41 2.60 9.16
CA GLY A 177 -10.58 1.74 7.99
C GLY A 177 -11.90 1.99 7.24
N PHE A 178 -12.12 1.29 6.15
CA PHE A 178 -13.22 1.52 5.23
C PHE A 178 -14.40 0.56 5.45
N LYS A 179 -15.59 1.01 5.12
CA LYS A 179 -16.73 0.14 4.81
C LYS A 179 -16.81 -0.09 3.30
N LYS A 180 -17.30 -1.25 2.89
CA LYS A 180 -17.41 -1.60 1.47
C LYS A 180 -18.20 -0.55 0.67
N LYS A 181 -19.28 -0.03 1.24
CA LYS A 181 -20.14 1.00 0.60
C LYS A 181 -19.36 2.29 0.30
N GLU A 182 -18.48 2.72 1.21
CA GLU A 182 -17.65 3.92 1.02
C GLU A 182 -16.71 3.75 -0.18
N LEU A 183 -16.01 2.61 -0.26
CA LEU A 183 -15.14 2.32 -1.40
C LEU A 183 -15.93 2.18 -2.71
N GLN A 184 -17.14 1.60 -2.66
CA GLN A 184 -18.00 1.49 -3.83
C GLN A 184 -18.47 2.87 -4.33
N GLN A 185 -18.81 3.78 -3.41
CA GLN A 185 -19.19 5.15 -3.75
C GLN A 185 -18.06 5.89 -4.46
N ILE A 186 -16.83 5.79 -3.96
CA ILE A 186 -15.66 6.36 -4.63
C ILE A 186 -15.46 5.70 -6.01
N ALA A 187 -15.62 4.38 -6.09
CA ALA A 187 -15.43 3.63 -7.33
C ALA A 187 -16.42 4.01 -8.43
N THR A 188 -17.64 4.46 -8.09
CA THR A 188 -18.63 4.92 -9.10
C THR A 188 -18.25 6.24 -9.77
N GLN A 189 -17.32 6.99 -9.18
CA GLN A 189 -16.82 8.25 -9.74
C GLN A 189 -15.65 8.05 -10.72
N LEU A 190 -15.15 6.82 -10.84
CA LEU A 190 -14.03 6.48 -11.72
C LEU A 190 -14.54 5.94 -13.06
N GLU A 191 -13.89 6.35 -14.13
CA GLU A 191 -14.13 5.82 -15.48
C GLU A 191 -13.53 4.42 -15.66
N GLU A 192 -12.49 4.11 -14.89
CA GLU A 192 -11.73 2.88 -15.01
C GLU A 192 -12.44 1.69 -14.36
N LYS A 193 -12.20 0.51 -14.95
CA LYS A 193 -12.72 -0.75 -14.39
C LYS A 193 -12.11 -1.03 -13.04
N SER A 194 -12.93 -1.10 -12.01
CA SER A 194 -12.49 -1.35 -10.66
C SER A 194 -13.14 -2.58 -10.02
N LYS A 195 -12.42 -3.25 -9.12
CA LYS A 195 -12.89 -4.45 -8.43
C LYS A 195 -12.47 -4.42 -6.97
N ILE A 196 -13.45 -4.35 -6.08
CA ILE A 196 -13.26 -4.37 -4.63
C ILE A 196 -13.58 -5.78 -4.12
N LYS A 197 -12.62 -6.41 -3.42
CA LYS A 197 -12.79 -7.72 -2.78
C LYS A 197 -12.38 -7.65 -1.32
N TRP A 198 -13.24 -8.18 -0.45
CA TRP A 198 -12.85 -8.48 0.91
C TRP A 198 -11.75 -9.55 0.95
N LYS A 199 -10.80 -9.41 1.87
CA LYS A 199 -9.67 -10.31 2.09
C LYS A 199 -9.49 -10.57 3.57
N TRP A 200 -8.91 -11.73 3.89
CA TRP A 200 -8.39 -12.04 5.21
C TRP A 200 -7.27 -11.02 5.57
N ALA A 201 -7.07 -10.66 6.68
CA ALA A 201 -7.67 -10.43 7.96
C ALA A 201 -8.35 -9.04 7.97
N PHE A 202 -9.63 -9.00 7.67
CA PHE A 202 -10.43 -7.77 7.62
C PHE A 202 -9.80 -6.67 6.77
N ARG A 203 -9.62 -6.93 5.46
CA ARG A 203 -9.05 -5.99 4.50
C ARG A 203 -9.90 -5.90 3.25
N PHE A 204 -9.76 -4.78 2.55
CA PHE A 204 -10.23 -4.65 1.19
C PHE A 204 -9.03 -4.62 0.23
N GLN A 205 -9.05 -5.48 -0.79
CA GLN A 205 -8.24 -5.35 -1.98
C GLN A 205 -9.08 -4.64 -3.03
N TRP A 206 -8.67 -3.43 -3.39
CA TRP A 206 -9.28 -2.69 -4.47
C TRP A 206 -8.28 -2.57 -5.62
N ILE A 207 -8.65 -3.10 -6.78
CA ILE A 207 -7.84 -3.07 -8.00
C ILE A 207 -8.58 -2.18 -8.99
N ILE A 208 -7.91 -1.16 -9.50
CA ILE A 208 -8.37 -0.25 -10.54
C ILE A 208 -7.49 -0.51 -11.75
N LYS A 209 -8.06 -0.79 -12.92
CA LYS A 209 -7.34 -1.11 -14.16
C LYS A 209 -7.65 -0.06 -15.21
N LYS A 210 -6.59 0.42 -15.82
CA LYS A 210 -6.61 1.22 -17.02
C LYS A 210 -6.66 0.36 -18.27
#